data_6dd5c0526615e0047e4e16d7d413b68b
#
_entry.id   6dd5c0526615e0047e4e16d7d413b68b
#
_cell.length_a   1.000
_cell.length_b   1.000
_cell.length_c   1.000
_cell.angle_alpha   90.00
_cell.angle_beta   90.00
_cell.angle_gamma   90.00
#
_symmetry.space_group_name_H-M   'P 1'
#
loop_
_entity.id
_entity.type
_entity.pdbx_description
1 polymer ?
#
loop_
_entity_poly.entity_id
_entity_poly.type
_entity_poly.pdbx_seq_one_letter_code
_entity_poly.pdbx_strand_id
1 'polypeptide(L)' 'MNYRELIKSGADPTDIQRFLADGEMTAITIRIPKNLRDSAKEAAELRGMSFSALVRAGLIQQLMKRD' A
#
# COMPACT_ATOMS: atom_id res chain seq x y z
N MET A 1 -4.97 4.91 17.50
CA MET A 1 -3.53 4.78 17.17
C MET A 1 -3.33 5.09 15.70
N ASN A 2 -2.29 5.83 15.37
CA ASN A 2 -1.93 6.11 13.99
C ASN A 2 -0.58 5.50 13.65
N TYR A 3 -0.18 5.60 12.39
CA TYR A 3 1.07 5.01 11.90
C TYR A 3 2.29 5.50 12.70
N ARG A 4 2.36 6.81 12.95
CA ARG A 4 3.50 7.38 13.67
C ARG A 4 3.63 6.81 15.08
N GLU A 5 2.51 6.69 15.79
CA GLU A 5 2.49 6.12 17.13
C GLU A 5 2.91 4.65 17.11
N LEU A 6 2.44 3.93 16.09
CA LEU A 6 2.76 2.52 15.95
C LEU A 6 4.28 2.32 15.75
N ILE A 7 4.90 3.13 14.92
CA ILE A 7 6.34 3.07 14.69
C ILE A 7 7.10 3.42 15.98
N LYS A 8 6.67 4.45 16.68
CA LYS A 8 7.30 4.87 17.92
C LYS A 8 7.21 3.83 19.03
N SER A 9 6.14 3.03 19.02
CA SER A 9 5.95 1.99 20.03
C SER A 9 6.84 0.77 19.83
N GLY A 10 7.55 0.71 18.70
CA GLY A 10 8.42 -0.41 18.41
C GLY A 10 7.69 -1.65 17.92
N ALA A 11 6.51 -1.47 17.34
CA ALA A 11 5.72 -2.59 16.81
C ALA A 11 6.53 -3.36 15.77
N ASP A 12 6.36 -4.68 15.74
CA ASP A 12 7.07 -5.52 14.79
C ASP A 12 6.43 -5.45 13.40
N PRO A 13 7.12 -5.95 12.35
CA PRO A 13 6.59 -5.86 10.99
C PRO A 13 5.23 -6.49 10.81
N THR A 14 4.92 -7.58 11.52
CA THR A 14 3.62 -8.25 11.41
C THR A 14 2.50 -7.34 11.92
N ASP A 15 2.73 -6.68 13.05
CA ASP A 15 1.75 -5.76 13.62
C ASP A 15 1.53 -4.56 12.72
N ILE A 16 2.59 -4.03 12.13
CA ILE A 16 2.52 -2.89 11.21
C ILE A 16 1.73 -3.28 9.97
N GLN A 17 2.03 -4.44 9.38
CA GLN A 17 1.34 -4.91 8.19
C GLN A 17 -0.15 -5.11 8.45
N ARG A 18 -0.49 -5.70 9.60
CA ARG A 18 -1.89 -5.90 9.98
C ARG A 18 -2.62 -4.58 10.11
N PHE A 19 -2.01 -3.61 10.76
CA PHE A 19 -2.59 -2.26 10.91
C PHE A 19 -2.84 -1.61 9.55
N LEU A 20 -1.87 -1.71 8.63
CA LEU A 20 -1.98 -1.07 7.32
C LEU A 20 -3.01 -1.73 6.41
N ALA A 21 -3.20 -3.04 6.56
CA ALA A 21 -4.11 -3.80 5.69
C ALA A 21 -5.54 -3.84 6.21
N ASP A 22 -5.75 -3.46 7.47
CA ASP A 22 -7.04 -3.59 8.13
C ASP A 22 -7.79 -2.26 8.18
N GLY A 23 -9.09 -2.33 8.47
CA GLY A 23 -9.91 -1.14 8.65
C GLY A 23 -10.82 -0.84 7.49
N GLU A 24 -11.53 0.27 7.59
CA GLU A 24 -12.48 0.70 6.57
C GLU A 24 -11.78 1.15 5.30
N MET A 25 -12.36 0.79 4.16
CA MET A 25 -11.87 1.24 2.86
C MET A 25 -12.31 2.69 2.64
N THR A 26 -11.40 3.50 2.13
CA THR A 26 -11.71 4.88 1.81
C THR A 26 -11.22 5.19 0.40
N ALA A 27 -11.96 6.05 -0.31
CA ALA A 27 -11.57 6.46 -1.64
C ALA A 27 -10.57 7.61 -1.55
N ILE A 28 -9.55 7.55 -2.40
CA ILE A 28 -8.59 8.65 -2.53
C ILE A 28 -8.46 8.99 -4.01
N THR A 29 -8.06 10.23 -4.28
CA THR A 29 -7.78 10.68 -5.64
C THR A 29 -6.35 11.17 -5.69
N ILE A 30 -5.58 10.60 -6.60
CA ILE A 30 -4.19 11.01 -6.81
C ILE A 30 -3.94 11.21 -8.30
N ARG A 31 -2.92 12.01 -8.61
CA ARG A 31 -2.48 12.21 -9.98
C ARG A 31 -1.11 11.58 -10.15
N ILE A 32 -1.00 10.72 -11.15
CA ILE A 32 0.25 10.02 -11.45
C ILE A 32 0.53 10.14 -12.95
N PRO A 33 1.79 9.97 -13.36
CA PRO A 33 2.10 9.95 -14.79
C PRO A 33 1.32 8.87 -15.52
N LYS A 34 0.89 9.16 -16.74
CA LYS A 34 0.10 8.21 -17.52
C LYS A 34 0.84 6.90 -17.75
N ASN A 35 2.13 6.97 -18.05
CA ASN A 35 2.91 5.75 -18.27
C ASN A 35 2.99 4.87 -17.02
N LEU A 36 3.05 5.49 -15.85
CA LEU A 36 3.05 4.75 -14.59
C LEU A 36 1.70 4.05 -14.40
N ARG A 37 0.61 4.76 -14.65
CA ARG A 37 -0.73 4.17 -14.56
C ARG A 37 -0.87 2.98 -15.49
N ASP A 38 -0.52 3.15 -16.75
CA ASP A 38 -0.70 2.12 -17.76
C ASP A 38 0.17 0.89 -17.46
N SER A 39 1.41 1.13 -17.04
CA SER A 39 2.32 0.05 -16.66
C SER A 39 1.80 -0.73 -15.45
N ALA A 40 1.26 -0.01 -14.47
CA ALA A 40 0.72 -0.65 -13.27
C ALA A 40 -0.51 -1.50 -13.60
N LYS A 41 -1.36 -1.02 -14.52
CA LYS A 41 -2.52 -1.80 -14.95
C LYS A 41 -2.10 -3.09 -15.64
N GLU A 42 -1.12 -3.01 -16.51
CA GLU A 42 -0.58 -4.20 -17.19
C GLU A 42 0.03 -5.17 -16.20
N ALA A 43 0.82 -4.67 -15.25
CA ALA A 43 1.43 -5.50 -14.24
C ALA A 43 0.39 -6.20 -13.37
N ALA A 44 -0.69 -5.50 -13.02
CA ALA A 44 -1.77 -6.08 -12.24
C ALA A 44 -2.43 -7.23 -13.00
N GLU A 45 -2.70 -7.04 -14.29
CA GLU A 45 -3.28 -8.09 -15.13
C GLU A 45 -2.39 -9.33 -15.17
N LEU A 46 -1.09 -9.13 -15.33
CA LEU A 46 -0.13 -10.24 -15.38
C LEU A 46 -0.09 -11.02 -14.06
N ARG A 47 -0.39 -10.36 -12.95
CA ARG A 47 -0.39 -10.97 -11.63
C ARG A 47 -1.77 -11.47 -11.20
N GLY A 48 -2.78 -11.27 -12.03
CA GLY A 48 -4.15 -11.68 -11.72
C GLY A 48 -4.77 -10.88 -10.58
N MET A 49 -4.40 -9.62 -10.43
CA MET A 49 -4.93 -8.76 -9.37
C MET A 49 -5.51 -7.47 -9.95
N SER A 50 -6.34 -6.78 -9.18
CA SER A 50 -6.89 -5.51 -9.61
C SER A 50 -5.84 -4.40 -9.52
N PHE A 51 -6.04 -3.33 -10.29
CA PHE A 51 -5.18 -2.16 -10.21
C PHE A 51 -5.16 -1.60 -8.78
N SER A 52 -6.33 -1.50 -8.14
CA SER A 52 -6.42 -1.00 -6.76
C SER A 52 -5.65 -1.87 -5.78
N ALA A 53 -5.72 -3.19 -5.94
CA ALA A 53 -4.96 -4.10 -5.09
C ALA A 53 -3.46 -3.92 -5.26
N LEU A 54 -3.00 -3.71 -6.49
CA LEU A 54 -1.58 -3.44 -6.75
C LEU A 54 -1.13 -2.14 -6.08
N VAL A 55 -1.95 -1.08 -6.20
CA VAL A 55 -1.63 0.20 -5.57
C VAL A 55 -1.53 0.04 -4.06
N ARG A 56 -2.51 -0.63 -3.45
CA ARG A 56 -2.49 -0.86 -2.00
C ARG A 56 -1.26 -1.64 -1.56
N ALA A 57 -0.95 -2.71 -2.30
CA ALA A 57 0.22 -3.53 -1.99
C ALA A 57 1.51 -2.72 -2.09
N GLY A 58 1.62 -1.88 -3.11
CA GLY A 58 2.79 -1.03 -3.27
C GLY A 58 2.96 -0.04 -2.14
N LEU A 59 1.86 0.59 -1.70
CA LEU A 59 1.90 1.53 -0.58
C LEU A 59 2.31 0.82 0.71
N ILE A 60 1.74 -0.36 0.96
CA ILE A 60 2.08 -1.13 2.16
C ILE A 60 3.56 -1.51 2.14
N GLN A 61 4.06 -2.00 1.00
CA GLN A 61 5.46 -2.36 0.86
C GLN A 61 6.37 -1.17 1.12
N GLN A 62 6.01 0.00 0.59
CA GLN A 62 6.82 1.19 0.78
C GLN A 62 6.88 1.60 2.25
N LEU A 63 5.76 1.48 2.95
CA LEU A 63 5.70 1.81 4.37
C LEU A 63 6.40 0.78 5.26
N MET A 64 6.49 -0.46 4.78
CA MET A 64 7.18 -1.53 5.50
C MET A 64 8.68 -1.52 5.28
N LYS A 65 9.15 -0.81 4.24
CA LYS A 65 10.56 -0.76 3.89
C LYS A 65 11.33 0.02 4.94
N ARG A 66 12.45 -0.56 5.36
CA ARG A 66 13.34 0.07 6.33
C ARG A 66 14.71 0.29 5.70
N ASP A 67 15.25 1.46 5.93
CA ASP A 67 16.61 1.80 5.48
C ASP A 67 17.63 1.48 6.57
#